data_58b930b2be9fce24a0cffdc1eb47ebc9
#
_entry.id   58b930b2be9fce24a0cffdc1eb47ebc9
#
_cell.length_a   1.000
_cell.length_b   1.000
_cell.length_c   1.000
_cell.angle_alpha   90.00
_cell.angle_beta   90.00
_cell.angle_gamma   90.00
#
_symmetry.space_group_name_H-M   'P 1'
#
loop_
_entity.id
_entity.type
_entity.pdbx_description
1 polymer ?
#
loop_
_entity_poly.entity_id
_entity_poly.type
_entity_poly.pdbx_seq_one_letter_code
_entity_poly.pdbx_strand_id
1 'polypeptide(L)'
;MIETPAAAVISDKLAPKVDFFSVGTNDLIQYTLACDRQNSQVERFCDNHHEAVLRLIEYAAGNAHSHGKWIGICGELAADTTLTERFLRMEIDEFSVSPSFILRLREKVRSLNLSE
;
A
#
# COMPACT_ATOMS: atom_id res chain seq x y z
N MET A 1 -8.15 -8.16 3.50
CA MET A 1 -7.64 -6.90 2.89
C MET A 1 -7.50 -5.83 3.96
N ILE A 2 -6.46 -5.03 3.89
CA ILE A 2 -6.24 -3.85 4.73
C ILE A 2 -6.63 -2.62 3.89
N GLU A 3 -7.80 -2.07 4.15
CA GLU A 3 -8.37 -0.97 3.36
C GLU A 3 -9.09 0.08 4.21
N THR A 4 -9.04 -0.07 5.52
CA THR A 4 -9.50 0.94 6.47
C THR A 4 -8.39 1.27 7.46
N PRO A 5 -8.35 2.50 8.01
CA PRO A 5 -7.43 2.85 9.09
C PRO A 5 -7.58 1.92 10.30
N ALA A 6 -8.81 1.52 10.62
CA ALA A 6 -9.08 0.59 11.72
C ALA A 6 -8.39 -0.76 11.52
N ALA A 7 -8.46 -1.34 10.30
CA ALA A 7 -7.79 -2.60 9.99
C ALA A 7 -6.26 -2.46 10.08
N ALA A 8 -5.71 -1.35 9.57
CA ALA A 8 -4.29 -1.08 9.65
C ALA A 8 -3.80 -0.96 11.11
N VAL A 9 -4.55 -0.25 11.95
CA VAL A 9 -4.19 -0.04 13.38
C VAL A 9 -4.19 -1.34 14.18
N ILE A 10 -5.12 -2.28 13.88
CA ILE A 10 -5.18 -3.57 14.57
C ILE A 10 -4.50 -4.71 13.80
N SER A 11 -3.68 -4.41 12.82
CA SER A 11 -3.04 -5.41 11.95
C SER A 11 -2.18 -6.41 12.72
N ASP A 12 -1.62 -6.03 13.88
CA ASP A 12 -0.94 -6.94 14.80
C ASP A 12 -1.85 -8.06 15.33
N LYS A 13 -3.15 -7.78 15.52
CA LYS A 13 -4.14 -8.77 15.97
C LYS A 13 -4.71 -9.60 14.81
N LEU A 14 -4.66 -9.06 13.60
CA LEU A 14 -5.14 -9.75 12.40
C LEU A 14 -4.09 -10.69 11.82
N ALA A 15 -2.81 -10.30 11.83
CA ALA A 15 -1.72 -11.06 11.21
C ALA A 15 -1.66 -12.54 11.65
N PRO A 16 -1.81 -12.90 12.94
CA PRO A 16 -1.82 -14.31 13.35
C PRO A 16 -2.96 -15.15 12.76
N LYS A 17 -4.02 -14.50 12.29
CA LYS A 17 -5.28 -15.16 11.87
C LYS A 17 -5.44 -15.28 10.36
N VAL A 18 -4.46 -14.80 9.59
CA VAL A 18 -4.51 -14.78 8.13
C VAL A 18 -3.25 -15.36 7.53
N ASP A 19 -3.28 -15.70 6.25
CA ASP A 19 -2.11 -16.18 5.53
C ASP A 19 -1.25 -15.03 5.00
N PHE A 20 -1.89 -13.91 4.65
CA PHE A 20 -1.24 -12.71 4.14
C PHE A 20 -2.14 -11.49 4.29
N PHE A 21 -1.56 -10.30 4.07
CA PHE A 21 -2.31 -9.07 3.88
C PHE A 21 -2.27 -8.62 2.41
N SER A 22 -3.38 -8.02 1.97
CA SER A 22 -3.44 -7.25 0.73
C SER A 22 -3.94 -5.84 1.07
N VAL A 23 -3.17 -4.82 0.74
CA VAL A 23 -3.53 -3.43 1.02
C VAL A 23 -4.35 -2.88 -0.13
N GLY A 24 -5.60 -2.52 0.14
CA GLY A 24 -6.49 -1.82 -0.80
C GLY A 24 -6.27 -0.32 -0.72
N THR A 25 -5.35 0.22 -1.51
CA THR A 25 -4.89 1.61 -1.36
C THR A 25 -5.95 2.65 -1.66
N ASN A 26 -6.83 2.39 -2.63
CA ASN A 26 -7.87 3.35 -3.01
C ASN A 26 -8.82 3.61 -1.84
N ASP A 27 -9.32 2.55 -1.20
CA ASP A 27 -10.22 2.66 -0.06
C ASP A 27 -9.48 3.15 1.19
N LEU A 28 -8.25 2.70 1.43
CA LEU A 28 -7.45 3.17 2.55
C LEU A 28 -7.25 4.69 2.50
N ILE A 29 -6.94 5.25 1.33
CA ILE A 29 -6.83 6.70 1.14
C ILE A 29 -8.16 7.39 1.45
N GLN A 30 -9.24 6.90 0.85
CA GLN A 30 -10.56 7.48 0.99
C GLN A 30 -11.01 7.54 2.44
N TYR A 31 -10.88 6.45 3.18
CA TYR A 31 -11.29 6.39 4.59
C TYR A 31 -10.31 7.12 5.52
N THR A 32 -9.01 7.09 5.24
CA THR A 32 -8.02 7.80 6.07
C THR A 32 -8.20 9.31 5.98
N LEU A 33 -8.43 9.83 4.77
CA LEU A 33 -8.54 11.26 4.53
C LEU A 33 -9.99 11.76 4.56
N ALA A 34 -10.95 10.89 4.84
CA ALA A 34 -12.38 11.18 4.86
C ALA A 34 -12.85 11.90 3.58
N CYS A 35 -12.35 11.44 2.43
CA CYS A 35 -12.68 12.02 1.12
C CYS A 35 -13.27 10.96 0.20
N ASP A 36 -14.25 11.36 -0.60
CA ASP A 36 -14.81 10.53 -1.66
C ASP A 36 -14.09 10.85 -2.98
N ARG A 37 -13.29 9.91 -3.48
CA ARG A 37 -12.55 10.05 -4.73
C ARG A 37 -13.43 10.16 -5.97
N GLN A 38 -14.72 9.80 -5.86
CA GLN A 38 -15.71 9.92 -6.95
C GLN A 38 -16.44 11.27 -6.92
N ASN A 39 -16.24 12.08 -5.89
CA ASN A 39 -16.83 13.39 -5.75
C ASN A 39 -15.82 14.48 -6.13
N SER A 40 -16.01 15.10 -7.30
CA SER A 40 -15.10 16.13 -7.83
C SER A 40 -14.94 17.37 -6.94
N GLN A 41 -15.88 17.63 -6.03
CA GLN A 41 -15.79 18.76 -5.10
C GLN A 41 -14.76 18.53 -3.99
N VAL A 42 -14.53 17.28 -3.60
CA VAL A 42 -13.63 16.90 -2.52
C VAL A 42 -12.41 16.11 -2.99
N GLU A 43 -12.34 15.73 -4.27
CA GLU A 43 -11.25 14.98 -4.88
C GLU A 43 -9.87 15.61 -4.60
N ARG A 44 -9.81 16.94 -4.57
CA ARG A 44 -8.58 17.70 -4.25
C ARG A 44 -7.99 17.39 -2.87
N PHE A 45 -8.77 16.83 -1.95
CA PHE A 45 -8.31 16.44 -0.62
C PHE A 45 -7.84 14.99 -0.57
N CYS A 46 -8.07 14.21 -1.63
CA CYS A 46 -7.63 12.82 -1.74
C CYS A 46 -6.18 12.77 -2.24
N ASP A 47 -5.25 13.19 -1.39
CA ASP A 47 -3.81 13.10 -1.69
C ASP A 47 -3.34 11.64 -1.61
N ASN A 48 -3.07 11.04 -2.77
CA ASN A 48 -2.61 9.67 -2.88
C ASN A 48 -1.23 9.43 -2.22
N HIS A 49 -0.44 10.48 -2.06
CA HIS A 49 0.89 10.41 -1.44
C HIS A 49 0.89 10.89 0.02
N HIS A 50 -0.28 11.02 0.63
CA HIS A 50 -0.39 11.54 1.99
C HIS A 50 0.37 10.66 3.00
N GLU A 51 1.20 11.29 3.80
CA GLU A 51 2.09 10.60 4.75
C GLU A 51 1.34 9.69 5.74
N ALA A 52 0.14 10.07 6.17
CA ALA A 52 -0.66 9.23 7.07
C ALA A 52 -1.02 7.88 6.44
N VAL A 53 -1.35 7.86 5.15
CA VAL A 53 -1.67 6.63 4.41
C VAL A 53 -0.41 5.76 4.30
N LEU A 54 0.71 6.34 3.93
CA LEU A 54 1.98 5.63 3.77
C LEU A 54 2.45 5.02 5.10
N ARG A 55 2.29 5.74 6.22
CA ARG A 55 2.59 5.22 7.56
C ARG A 55 1.68 4.07 7.98
N LEU A 56 0.39 4.10 7.62
CA LEU A 56 -0.52 2.99 7.89
C LEU A 56 -0.10 1.73 7.12
N ILE A 57 0.34 1.89 5.87
CA ILE A 57 0.85 0.78 5.04
C ILE A 57 2.13 0.20 5.68
N GLU A 58 3.08 1.04 6.05
CA GLU A 58 4.33 0.64 6.69
C GLU A 58 4.08 -0.09 8.01
N TYR A 59 3.18 0.41 8.83
CA TYR A 59 2.79 -0.23 10.09
C TYR A 59 2.17 -1.62 9.86
N ALA A 60 1.27 -1.75 8.88
CA ALA A 60 0.69 -3.04 8.53
C ALA A 60 1.74 -4.02 7.98
N ALA A 61 2.69 -3.54 7.18
CA ALA A 61 3.79 -4.35 6.67
C ALA A 61 4.67 -4.90 7.80
N GLY A 62 5.08 -4.05 8.74
CA GLY A 62 5.84 -4.49 9.92
C GLY A 62 5.10 -5.53 10.75
N ASN A 63 3.79 -5.38 10.94
CA ASN A 63 2.98 -6.36 11.66
C ASN A 63 2.82 -7.68 10.90
N ALA A 64 2.69 -7.64 9.57
CA ALA A 64 2.68 -8.86 8.76
C ALA A 64 3.99 -9.64 8.93
N HIS A 65 5.12 -8.99 8.71
CA HIS A 65 6.43 -9.63 8.77
C HIS A 65 6.80 -10.12 10.16
N SER A 66 6.44 -9.41 11.23
CA SER A 66 6.66 -9.86 12.60
C SER A 66 5.93 -11.16 12.95
N HIS A 67 4.91 -11.53 12.17
CA HIS A 67 4.17 -12.79 12.27
C HIS A 67 4.48 -13.77 11.13
N GLY A 68 5.55 -13.52 10.36
CA GLY A 68 5.96 -14.39 9.24
C GLY A 68 4.98 -14.39 8.07
N LYS A 69 4.21 -13.32 7.88
CA LYS A 69 3.23 -13.19 6.79
C LYS A 69 3.75 -12.23 5.73
N TRP A 70 3.43 -12.53 4.47
CA TRP A 70 3.72 -11.61 3.38
C TRP A 70 2.61 -10.57 3.21
N ILE A 71 2.93 -9.46 2.58
CA ILE A 71 2.01 -8.37 2.32
C ILE A 71 2.11 -7.88 0.88
N GLY A 72 0.97 -7.82 0.21
CA GLY A 72 0.84 -7.24 -1.11
C GLY A 72 0.13 -5.89 -1.08
N ILE A 73 0.29 -5.14 -2.15
CA ILE A 73 -0.38 -3.86 -2.38
C ILE A 73 -1.12 -3.88 -3.71
N CYS A 74 -2.35 -3.41 -3.73
CA CYS A 74 -3.14 -3.23 -4.95
C CYS A 74 -3.72 -1.82 -5.01
N GLY A 75 -4.43 -1.52 -6.09
CA GLY A 75 -4.97 -0.20 -6.36
C GLY A 75 -3.98 0.69 -7.12
N GLU A 76 -4.32 1.97 -7.25
CA GLU A 76 -3.56 2.91 -8.09
C GLU A 76 -2.13 3.14 -7.59
N LEU A 77 -1.91 3.14 -6.27
CA LEU A 77 -0.57 3.33 -5.71
C LEU A 77 0.40 2.19 -6.06
N ALA A 78 -0.11 0.97 -6.26
CA ALA A 78 0.74 -0.16 -6.66
C ALA A 78 1.41 0.07 -8.03
N ALA A 79 0.76 0.80 -8.92
CA ALA A 79 1.28 1.15 -10.25
C ALA A 79 2.07 2.47 -10.28
N ASP A 80 2.07 3.23 -9.19
CA ASP A 80 2.78 4.50 -9.09
C ASP A 80 4.28 4.28 -8.88
N THR A 81 5.04 4.42 -9.97
CA THR A 81 6.48 4.17 -9.94
C THR A 81 7.28 5.19 -9.11
N THR A 82 6.69 6.31 -8.73
CA THR A 82 7.35 7.29 -7.83
C THR A 82 7.40 6.79 -6.38
N LEU A 83 6.47 5.91 -6.00
CA LEU A 83 6.40 5.30 -4.67
C LEU A 83 7.02 3.89 -4.60
N THR A 84 7.39 3.30 -5.73
CA THR A 84 7.90 1.92 -5.78
C THR A 84 9.07 1.71 -4.82
N GLU A 85 10.06 2.60 -4.82
CA GLU A 85 11.21 2.47 -3.92
C GLU A 85 10.79 2.51 -2.45
N ARG A 86 9.89 3.42 -2.08
CA ARG A 86 9.39 3.53 -0.72
C ARG A 86 8.67 2.25 -0.27
N PHE A 87 7.85 1.67 -1.14
CA PHE A 87 7.17 0.41 -0.84
C PHE A 87 8.15 -0.77 -0.73
N LEU A 88 9.19 -0.81 -1.55
CA LEU A 88 10.23 -1.84 -1.42
C LEU A 88 11.02 -1.69 -0.11
N ARG A 89 11.28 -0.46 0.35
CA ARG A 89 11.91 -0.21 1.65
C ARG A 89 11.01 -0.55 2.84
N MET A 90 9.68 -0.53 2.66
CA MET A 90 8.71 -1.06 3.62
C MET A 90 8.59 -2.59 3.57
N GLU A 91 9.37 -3.23 2.69
CA GLU A 91 9.35 -4.68 2.46
C GLU A 91 7.99 -5.18 1.95
N ILE A 92 7.32 -4.40 1.08
CA ILE A 92 6.12 -4.89 0.37
C ILE A 92 6.54 -6.01 -0.59
N ASP A 93 5.96 -7.19 -0.42
CA ASP A 93 6.35 -8.43 -1.11
C ASP A 93 5.73 -8.55 -2.51
N GLU A 94 4.56 -7.95 -2.71
CA GLU A 94 3.80 -8.09 -3.96
C GLU A 94 3.17 -6.76 -4.38
N PHE A 95 3.25 -6.47 -5.68
CA PHE A 95 2.56 -5.37 -6.33
C PHE A 95 1.54 -5.92 -7.33
N SER A 96 0.25 -5.79 -7.02
CA SER A 96 -0.86 -6.23 -7.86
C SER A 96 -1.29 -5.08 -8.76
N VAL A 97 -0.97 -5.17 -10.04
CA VAL A 97 -1.24 -4.11 -11.02
C VAL A 97 -1.92 -4.66 -12.27
N SER A 98 -2.57 -3.77 -13.03
CA SER A 98 -3.10 -4.13 -14.35
C SER A 98 -1.99 -4.59 -15.28
N PRO A 99 -2.26 -5.55 -16.20
CA PRO A 99 -1.22 -6.11 -17.08
C PRO A 99 -0.41 -5.07 -17.85
N SER A 100 -1.01 -3.96 -18.25
CA SER A 100 -0.34 -2.86 -18.97
C SER A 100 0.75 -2.16 -18.16
N PHE A 101 0.75 -2.27 -16.83
CA PHE A 101 1.75 -1.66 -15.95
C PHE A 101 2.88 -2.59 -15.55
N ILE A 102 2.77 -3.90 -15.80
CA ILE A 102 3.72 -4.91 -15.31
C ILE A 102 5.15 -4.61 -15.79
N LEU A 103 5.35 -4.39 -17.09
CA LEU A 103 6.69 -4.20 -17.63
C LEU A 103 7.34 -2.92 -17.10
N ARG A 104 6.60 -1.83 -17.02
CA ARG A 104 7.08 -0.56 -16.47
C ARG A 104 7.47 -0.68 -14.99
N LEU A 105 6.64 -1.37 -14.21
CA LEU A 105 6.92 -1.60 -12.80
C LEU A 105 8.15 -2.48 -12.60
N ARG A 106 8.27 -3.56 -13.37
CA ARG A 106 9.46 -4.44 -13.33
C ARG A 106 10.74 -3.71 -13.70
N GLU A 107 10.69 -2.87 -14.73
CA GLU A 107 11.83 -2.02 -15.10
C GLU A 107 12.24 -1.13 -13.93
N LYS A 108 11.27 -0.44 -13.30
CA LYS A 108 11.53 0.41 -12.13
C LYS A 108 12.17 -0.38 -10.99
N VAL A 109 11.59 -1.52 -10.59
CA VAL A 109 12.12 -2.36 -9.51
C VAL A 109 13.56 -2.79 -9.79
N ARG A 110 13.86 -3.21 -11.03
CA ARG A 110 15.20 -3.66 -11.41
C ARG A 110 16.23 -2.53 -11.50
N SER A 111 15.79 -1.29 -11.65
CA SER A 111 16.68 -0.12 -11.70
C SER A 111 17.07 0.42 -10.33
N LEU A 112 16.43 -0.04 -9.26
CA LEU A 112 16.65 0.45 -7.91
C LEU A 112 17.78 -0.29 -7.20
N ASN A 113 18.58 0.47 -6.45
CA ASN A 113 19.57 -0.06 -5.50
C ASN A 113 19.10 0.25 -4.08
N LEU A 114 18.70 -0.77 -3.34
CA LEU A 114 18.20 -0.63 -1.98
C LEU A 114 19.31 -0.70 -0.91
N SER A 115 20.57 -0.91 -1.33
CA SER A 115 21.72 -1.01 -0.42
C SER A 115 22.21 0.37 0.08
N GLU A 116 21.73 1.41 -0.51
CA GLU A 116 21.97 2.81 -0.14
C GLU A 116 20.75 3.39 0.60
#